data_001242f13552c6e63ec59db42da81758
#
_entry.id   001242f13552c6e63ec59db42da81758
#
_cell.length_a   1.000
_cell.length_b   1.000
_cell.length_c   1.000
_cell.angle_alpha   90.00
_cell.angle_beta   90.00
_cell.angle_gamma   90.00
#
_symmetry.space_group_name_H-M   'P 1'
#
loop_
_entity.id
_entity.type
_entity.pdbx_description
1 polymer ?
#
loop_
_entity_poly.entity_id
_entity_poly.type
_entity_poly.pdbx_seq_one_letter_code
_entity_poly.pdbx_strand_id
1 'polypeptide(L)'
;GLQYLLATTVLVGIFQIIAGFLRLGSLMRFVSKSVLTGFVNALAILIFLAQLPELIGVPTLTYGMLTLGLLIIYLLPRVTKVMPSPLVCILVLTFVAQGLNLELRMVGDMGTLPSSLPVFLIPDVPFSVETLKIIVPTAFAIAVVGLLESLMTASIVDELTDTTSNKNRECVGQGLSNFVTGFIGGMAGCAMIGQSVINIKSGGRGRL
;
A
#
# COMPACT_ATOMS: atom_id res chain seq x y z
N GLY A 1 -16.21 -10.57 -11.20
CA GLY A 1 -15.20 -9.57 -10.79
C GLY A 1 -14.85 -9.67 -9.32
N LEU A 2 -15.67 -9.06 -8.43
CA LEU A 2 -15.32 -8.89 -7.01
C LEU A 2 -15.04 -10.21 -6.27
N GLN A 3 -15.87 -11.23 -6.46
CA GLN A 3 -15.70 -12.53 -5.79
C GLN A 3 -14.36 -13.20 -6.15
N TYR A 4 -13.93 -13.11 -7.40
CA TYR A 4 -12.61 -13.61 -7.82
C TYR A 4 -11.47 -12.82 -7.17
N LEU A 5 -11.61 -11.49 -7.00
CA LEU A 5 -10.62 -10.67 -6.30
C LEU A 5 -10.48 -11.13 -4.84
N LEU A 6 -11.60 -11.34 -4.15
CA LEU A 6 -11.60 -11.80 -2.76
C LEU A 6 -11.00 -13.20 -2.61
N ALA A 7 -11.39 -14.14 -3.48
CA ALA A 7 -10.81 -15.48 -3.52
C ALA A 7 -9.30 -15.44 -3.79
N THR A 8 -8.86 -14.56 -4.71
CA THR A 8 -7.44 -14.32 -4.98
C THR A 8 -6.73 -13.78 -3.74
N THR A 9 -7.34 -12.84 -3.00
CA THR A 9 -6.79 -12.27 -1.77
C THR A 9 -6.59 -13.34 -0.69
N VAL A 10 -7.57 -14.23 -0.49
CA VAL A 10 -7.43 -15.37 0.44
C VAL A 10 -6.25 -16.26 0.02
N LEU A 11 -6.14 -16.57 -1.28
CA LEU A 11 -5.08 -17.42 -1.80
C LEU A 11 -3.70 -16.75 -1.69
N VAL A 12 -3.60 -15.43 -1.88
CA VAL A 12 -2.39 -14.65 -1.59
C VAL A 12 -1.96 -14.86 -0.15
N GLY A 13 -2.88 -14.73 0.80
CA GLY A 13 -2.62 -14.95 2.22
C GLY A 13 -2.05 -16.35 2.49
N ILE A 14 -2.65 -17.38 1.88
CA ILE A 14 -2.18 -18.77 2.00
C ILE A 14 -0.74 -18.91 1.48
N PHE A 15 -0.43 -18.40 0.28
CA PHE A 15 0.92 -18.46 -0.27
C PHE A 15 1.95 -17.77 0.61
N GLN A 16 1.61 -16.62 1.18
CA GLN A 16 2.48 -15.87 2.07
C GLN A 16 2.72 -16.59 3.40
N ILE A 17 1.68 -17.22 3.97
CA ILE A 17 1.81 -18.07 5.17
C ILE A 17 2.75 -19.25 4.89
N ILE A 18 2.54 -19.95 3.77
CA ILE A 18 3.41 -21.06 3.35
C ILE A 18 4.86 -20.58 3.19
N ALA A 19 5.08 -19.44 2.53
CA ALA A 19 6.40 -18.85 2.37
C ALA A 19 7.08 -18.56 3.72
N GLY A 20 6.31 -18.08 4.71
CA GLY A 20 6.82 -17.86 6.07
C GLY A 20 7.24 -19.15 6.78
N PHE A 21 6.42 -20.20 6.69
CA PHE A 21 6.75 -21.52 7.26
C PHE A 21 7.94 -22.20 6.55
N LEU A 22 8.06 -22.05 5.25
CA LEU A 22 9.22 -22.50 4.47
C LEU A 22 10.47 -21.63 4.69
N ARG A 23 10.39 -20.61 5.56
CA ARG A 23 11.48 -19.68 5.90
C ARG A 23 12.02 -18.90 4.70
N LEU A 24 11.19 -18.65 3.68
CA LEU A 24 11.60 -17.90 2.49
C LEU A 24 11.92 -16.43 2.81
N GLY A 25 11.36 -15.86 3.89
CA GLY A 25 11.72 -14.53 4.38
C GLY A 25 13.23 -14.37 4.68
N SER A 26 13.92 -15.45 5.03
CA SER A 26 15.37 -15.42 5.25
C SER A 26 16.17 -15.21 3.97
N LEU A 27 15.59 -15.42 2.79
CA LEU A 27 16.24 -15.15 1.51
C LEU A 27 16.51 -13.67 1.28
N MET A 28 15.82 -12.78 2.02
CA MET A 28 16.07 -11.33 1.96
C MET A 28 17.51 -10.93 2.26
N ARG A 29 18.25 -11.72 3.01
CA ARG A 29 19.69 -11.47 3.27
C ARG A 29 20.56 -11.51 2.01
N PHE A 30 20.07 -12.13 0.93
CA PHE A 30 20.76 -12.20 -0.36
C PHE A 30 20.39 -11.06 -1.30
N VAL A 31 19.36 -10.27 -0.95
CA VAL A 31 18.94 -9.13 -1.77
C VAL A 31 19.87 -7.95 -1.50
N SER A 32 20.60 -7.53 -2.52
CA SER A 32 21.55 -6.41 -2.39
C SER A 32 20.82 -5.06 -2.27
N LYS A 33 21.47 -4.08 -1.63
CA LYS A 33 20.95 -2.70 -1.53
C LYS A 33 20.66 -2.09 -2.91
N SER A 34 21.45 -2.44 -3.93
CA SER A 34 21.23 -1.95 -5.30
C SER A 34 19.90 -2.46 -5.89
N VAL A 35 19.55 -3.72 -5.64
CA VAL A 35 18.26 -4.28 -6.06
C VAL A 35 17.11 -3.57 -5.35
N LEU A 36 17.24 -3.34 -4.03
CA LEU A 36 16.26 -2.58 -3.24
C LEU A 36 16.04 -1.18 -3.82
N THR A 37 17.12 -0.45 -4.06
CA THR A 37 17.06 0.93 -4.61
C THR A 37 16.44 0.93 -6.02
N GLY A 38 16.83 -0.03 -6.86
CA GLY A 38 16.27 -0.18 -8.22
C GLY A 38 14.78 -0.44 -8.20
N PHE A 39 14.31 -1.32 -7.30
CA PHE A 39 12.90 -1.65 -7.14
C PHE A 39 12.08 -0.42 -6.68
N VAL A 40 12.55 0.29 -5.64
CA VAL A 40 11.90 1.50 -5.13
C VAL A 40 11.80 2.58 -6.21
N ASN A 41 12.88 2.79 -6.98
CA ASN A 41 12.88 3.76 -8.07
C ASN A 41 11.89 3.36 -9.19
N ALA A 42 11.85 2.07 -9.54
CA ALA A 42 10.91 1.56 -10.53
C ALA A 42 9.46 1.76 -10.08
N LEU A 43 9.15 1.46 -8.82
CA LEU A 43 7.82 1.72 -8.23
C LEU A 43 7.47 3.21 -8.27
N ALA A 44 8.39 4.08 -7.91
CA ALA A 44 8.17 5.53 -7.94
C ALA A 44 7.82 6.02 -9.36
N ILE A 45 8.54 5.51 -10.37
CA ILE A 45 8.26 5.82 -11.79
C ILE A 45 6.89 5.27 -12.20
N LEU A 46 6.58 4.03 -11.87
CA LEU A 46 5.28 3.41 -12.21
C LEU A 46 4.11 4.15 -11.57
N ILE A 47 4.23 4.52 -10.27
CA ILE A 47 3.21 5.29 -9.57
C ILE A 47 3.05 6.67 -10.23
N PHE A 48 4.15 7.35 -10.55
CA PHE A 48 4.09 8.63 -11.24
C PHE A 48 3.39 8.53 -12.60
N LEU A 49 3.77 7.53 -13.42
CA LEU A 49 3.14 7.31 -14.73
C LEU A 49 1.65 6.97 -14.59
N ALA A 50 1.24 6.23 -13.57
CA ALA A 50 -0.15 5.91 -13.29
C ALA A 50 -0.98 7.14 -12.90
N GLN A 51 -0.36 8.20 -12.38
CA GLN A 51 -1.06 9.45 -12.04
C GLN A 51 -1.21 10.40 -13.25
N LEU A 52 -0.41 10.24 -14.31
CA LEU A 52 -0.46 11.17 -15.46
C LEU A 52 -1.84 11.24 -16.14
N PRO A 53 -2.57 10.12 -16.38
CA PRO A 53 -3.91 10.18 -16.96
C PRO A 53 -4.89 11.00 -16.13
N GLU A 54 -4.74 11.00 -14.78
CA GLU A 54 -5.60 11.75 -13.87
C GLU A 54 -5.35 13.26 -13.93
N LEU A 55 -4.26 13.69 -14.55
CA LEU A 55 -3.90 15.10 -14.75
C LEU A 55 -4.28 15.63 -16.14
N ILE A 56 -4.74 14.76 -17.06
CA ILE A 56 -5.09 15.16 -18.42
C ILE A 56 -6.57 15.60 -18.46
N GLY A 57 -6.83 16.79 -19.00
CA GLY A 57 -8.20 17.27 -19.18
C GLY A 57 -8.88 17.78 -17.90
N VAL A 58 -8.12 18.01 -16.84
CA VAL A 58 -8.63 18.57 -15.59
C VAL A 58 -8.64 20.11 -15.59
N PRO A 59 -9.52 20.77 -14.80
CA PRO A 59 -9.53 22.22 -14.66
C PRO A 59 -8.17 22.78 -14.22
N THR A 60 -7.84 23.99 -14.67
CA THR A 60 -6.58 24.69 -14.27
C THR A 60 -6.43 24.80 -12.77
N LEU A 61 -7.53 24.87 -12.05
CA LEU A 61 -7.59 24.89 -10.60
C LEU A 61 -6.96 23.64 -9.95
N THR A 62 -7.11 22.47 -10.58
CA THR A 62 -6.48 21.22 -10.12
C THR A 62 -4.95 21.32 -10.10
N TYR A 63 -4.36 21.95 -11.13
CA TYR A 63 -2.91 22.18 -11.15
C TYR A 63 -2.46 23.15 -10.06
N GLY A 64 -3.31 24.18 -9.76
CA GLY A 64 -3.07 25.08 -8.64
C GLY A 64 -3.05 24.34 -7.29
N MET A 65 -4.03 23.46 -7.06
CA MET A 65 -4.11 22.62 -5.86
C MET A 65 -2.94 21.62 -5.78
N LEU A 66 -2.54 21.02 -6.91
CA LEU A 66 -1.38 20.14 -6.97
C LEU A 66 -0.10 20.89 -6.59
N THR A 67 0.09 22.09 -7.15
CA THR A 67 1.26 22.92 -6.85
C THR A 67 1.28 23.31 -5.37
N LEU A 68 0.14 23.73 -4.80
CA LEU A 68 0.02 24.02 -3.38
C LEU A 68 0.37 22.80 -2.52
N GLY A 69 -0.13 21.61 -2.89
CA GLY A 69 0.19 20.37 -2.20
C GLY A 69 1.68 20.05 -2.23
N LEU A 70 2.33 20.17 -3.37
CA LEU A 70 3.77 19.97 -3.51
C LEU A 70 4.55 20.99 -2.66
N LEU A 71 4.18 22.27 -2.67
CA LEU A 71 4.79 23.28 -1.82
C LEU A 71 4.70 22.92 -0.34
N ILE A 72 3.52 22.49 0.13
CA ILE A 72 3.35 22.07 1.53
C ILE A 72 4.28 20.88 1.83
N ILE A 73 4.28 19.85 0.99
CA ILE A 73 5.08 18.63 1.23
C ILE A 73 6.59 18.94 1.28
N TYR A 74 7.08 19.81 0.41
CA TYR A 74 8.51 20.10 0.32
C TYR A 74 8.98 21.23 1.25
N LEU A 75 8.16 22.23 1.54
CA LEU A 75 8.56 23.37 2.36
C LEU A 75 8.27 23.15 3.85
N LEU A 76 7.17 22.52 4.20
CA LEU A 76 6.79 22.32 5.61
C LEU A 76 7.88 21.61 6.44
N PRO A 77 8.56 20.56 5.95
CA PRO A 77 9.63 19.90 6.72
C PRO A 77 10.85 20.79 6.99
N ARG A 78 10.99 21.91 6.26
CA ARG A 78 12.03 22.92 6.55
C ARG A 78 11.67 23.84 7.68
N VAL A 79 10.37 24.04 7.94
CA VAL A 79 9.84 24.90 9.01
C VAL A 79 9.56 24.10 10.28
N THR A 80 8.94 22.95 10.15
CA THR A 80 8.60 22.08 11.31
C THR A 80 8.74 20.61 10.96
N LYS A 81 9.25 19.83 11.91
CA LYS A 81 9.36 18.37 11.82
C LYS A 81 8.37 17.65 12.75
N VAL A 82 7.54 18.43 13.47
CA VAL A 82 6.59 17.89 14.48
C VAL A 82 5.41 17.19 13.80
N MET A 83 4.95 17.73 12.66
CA MET A 83 3.80 17.20 11.93
C MET A 83 4.22 16.60 10.59
N PRO A 84 3.70 15.41 10.23
CA PRO A 84 3.94 14.84 8.91
C PRO A 84 3.39 15.74 7.82
N SER A 85 4.25 16.20 6.90
CA SER A 85 3.83 17.11 5.83
C SER A 85 2.70 16.56 4.94
N PRO A 86 2.61 15.24 4.64
CA PRO A 86 1.48 14.71 3.89
C PRO A 86 0.15 14.87 4.62
N LEU A 87 0.12 14.72 5.95
CA LEU A 87 -1.10 14.91 6.75
C LEU A 87 -1.58 16.37 6.67
N VAL A 88 -0.66 17.32 6.88
CA VAL A 88 -0.98 18.74 6.78
C VAL A 88 -1.44 19.09 5.36
N CYS A 89 -0.80 18.54 4.33
CA CYS A 89 -1.20 18.71 2.95
C CYS A 89 -2.66 18.28 2.72
N ILE A 90 -3.02 17.07 3.13
CA ILE A 90 -4.39 16.54 2.98
C ILE A 90 -5.40 17.46 3.69
N LEU A 91 -5.14 17.84 4.94
CA LEU A 91 -6.04 18.70 5.71
C LEU A 91 -6.21 20.06 5.02
N VAL A 92 -5.11 20.71 4.66
CA VAL A 92 -5.15 22.05 4.03
C VAL A 92 -5.90 22.00 2.70
N LEU A 93 -5.56 21.03 1.82
CA LEU A 93 -6.21 20.90 0.52
C LEU A 93 -7.70 20.60 0.66
N THR A 94 -8.09 19.75 1.63
CA THR A 94 -9.50 19.44 1.89
C THR A 94 -10.26 20.68 2.39
N PHE A 95 -9.68 21.43 3.35
CA PHE A 95 -10.31 22.67 3.84
C PHE A 95 -10.42 23.73 2.76
N VAL A 96 -9.41 23.90 1.90
CA VAL A 96 -9.44 24.83 0.78
C VAL A 96 -10.51 24.41 -0.24
N ALA A 97 -10.55 23.14 -0.61
CA ALA A 97 -11.51 22.61 -1.57
C ALA A 97 -12.95 22.77 -1.08
N GLN A 98 -13.22 22.43 0.18
CA GLN A 98 -14.56 22.54 0.77
C GLN A 98 -14.94 24.00 1.09
N GLY A 99 -14.02 24.78 1.64
CA GLY A 99 -14.28 26.16 2.05
C GLY A 99 -14.55 27.10 0.87
N LEU A 100 -13.95 26.84 -0.27
CA LEU A 100 -14.16 27.59 -1.51
C LEU A 100 -15.16 26.93 -2.47
N ASN A 101 -15.79 25.82 -2.06
CA ASN A 101 -16.72 25.02 -2.89
C ASN A 101 -16.16 24.75 -4.30
N LEU A 102 -14.88 24.31 -4.35
CA LEU A 102 -14.22 24.09 -5.63
C LEU A 102 -14.76 22.81 -6.29
N GLU A 103 -15.16 22.92 -7.55
CA GLU A 103 -15.54 21.78 -8.38
C GLU A 103 -14.29 21.01 -8.81
N LEU A 104 -13.78 20.18 -7.91
CA LEU A 104 -12.63 19.29 -8.12
C LEU A 104 -13.11 17.86 -8.11
N ARG A 105 -12.45 17.01 -8.91
CA ARG A 105 -12.69 15.58 -8.88
C ARG A 105 -12.30 15.03 -7.51
N MET A 106 -13.27 14.47 -6.80
CA MET A 106 -13.10 13.90 -5.47
C MET A 106 -13.05 12.37 -5.53
N VAL A 107 -12.59 11.75 -4.45
CA VAL A 107 -12.56 10.28 -4.33
C VAL A 107 -13.96 9.69 -4.47
N GLY A 108 -14.99 10.39 -3.99
CA GLY A 108 -16.40 9.98 -4.14
C GLY A 108 -16.89 9.92 -5.59
N ASP A 109 -16.27 10.67 -6.49
CA ASP A 109 -16.61 10.68 -7.92
C ASP A 109 -16.03 9.47 -8.67
N MET A 110 -15.05 8.81 -8.07
CA MET A 110 -14.43 7.60 -8.64
C MET A 110 -15.22 6.32 -8.32
N GLY A 111 -16.14 6.38 -7.36
CA GLY A 111 -16.99 5.24 -6.98
C GLY A 111 -17.71 5.48 -5.66
N THR A 112 -18.78 4.72 -5.45
CA THR A 112 -19.53 4.77 -4.20
C THR A 112 -18.72 4.17 -3.06
N LEU A 113 -18.40 4.99 -2.06
CA LEU A 113 -17.76 4.52 -0.85
C LEU A 113 -18.74 3.70 -0.01
N PRO A 114 -18.32 2.57 0.57
CA PRO A 114 -19.18 1.79 1.45
C PRO A 114 -19.60 2.63 2.67
N SER A 115 -20.89 2.66 2.96
CA SER A 115 -21.45 3.34 4.12
C SER A 115 -21.60 2.44 5.35
N SER A 116 -21.30 1.15 5.20
CA SER A 116 -21.40 0.14 6.26
C SER A 116 -20.02 -0.40 6.65
N LEU A 117 -19.92 -0.93 7.87
CA LEU A 117 -18.74 -1.67 8.31
C LEU A 117 -18.54 -2.93 7.46
N PRO A 118 -17.29 -3.40 7.31
CA PRO A 118 -17.02 -4.66 6.63
C PRO A 118 -17.80 -5.81 7.24
N VAL A 119 -18.45 -6.60 6.38
CA VAL A 119 -19.22 -7.78 6.79
C VAL A 119 -18.41 -9.01 6.39
N PHE A 120 -18.40 -10.03 7.27
CA PHE A 120 -17.80 -11.31 6.94
C PHE A 120 -18.54 -11.94 5.77
N LEU A 121 -17.81 -12.34 4.75
CA LEU A 121 -18.32 -13.00 3.56
C LEU A 121 -17.36 -14.10 3.09
N ILE A 122 -17.90 -15.18 2.59
CA ILE A 122 -17.13 -16.23 1.94
C ILE A 122 -17.17 -15.96 0.45
N PRO A 123 -16.00 -15.85 -0.23
CA PRO A 123 -15.99 -15.64 -1.67
C PRO A 123 -16.74 -16.72 -2.43
N ASP A 124 -17.80 -16.34 -3.14
CA ASP A 124 -18.62 -17.25 -3.92
C ASP A 124 -18.02 -17.39 -5.33
N VAL A 125 -17.12 -18.35 -5.47
CA VAL A 125 -16.50 -18.73 -6.74
C VAL A 125 -16.61 -20.24 -6.93
N PRO A 126 -16.91 -20.71 -8.16
CA PRO A 126 -16.99 -22.15 -8.42
C PRO A 126 -15.63 -22.81 -8.21
N PHE A 127 -15.58 -23.91 -7.46
CA PHE A 127 -14.39 -24.74 -7.32
C PHE A 127 -14.14 -25.54 -8.60
N SER A 128 -13.62 -24.88 -9.63
CA SER A 128 -13.29 -25.50 -10.91
C SER A 128 -11.82 -25.30 -11.25
N VAL A 129 -11.31 -26.17 -12.12
CA VAL A 129 -9.95 -26.04 -12.65
C VAL A 129 -9.76 -24.72 -13.41
N GLU A 130 -10.81 -24.23 -14.05
CA GLU A 130 -10.81 -22.94 -14.75
C GLU A 130 -10.63 -21.78 -13.78
N THR A 131 -11.36 -21.78 -12.67
CA THR A 131 -11.19 -20.78 -11.60
C THR A 131 -9.75 -20.80 -11.07
N LEU A 132 -9.21 -21.99 -10.78
CA LEU A 132 -7.82 -22.10 -10.29
C LEU A 132 -6.82 -21.59 -11.31
N LYS A 133 -6.99 -21.87 -12.60
CA LYS A 133 -6.11 -21.34 -13.67
C LYS A 133 -6.11 -19.81 -13.72
N ILE A 134 -7.19 -19.16 -13.34
CA ILE A 134 -7.30 -17.70 -13.31
C ILE A 134 -6.67 -17.12 -12.04
N ILE A 135 -7.04 -17.65 -10.86
CA ILE A 135 -6.67 -17.03 -9.58
C ILE A 135 -5.25 -17.38 -9.12
N VAL A 136 -4.76 -18.63 -9.37
CA VAL A 136 -3.47 -19.08 -8.85
C VAL A 136 -2.29 -18.28 -9.38
N PRO A 137 -2.13 -18.04 -10.70
CA PRO A 137 -1.01 -17.26 -11.21
C PRO A 137 -1.02 -15.82 -10.67
N THR A 138 -2.20 -15.20 -10.65
CA THR A 138 -2.38 -13.84 -10.13
C THR A 138 -2.08 -13.78 -8.64
N ALA A 139 -2.63 -14.71 -7.84
CA ALA A 139 -2.38 -14.78 -6.41
C ALA A 139 -0.90 -15.01 -6.10
N PHE A 140 -0.23 -15.88 -6.85
CA PHE A 140 1.20 -16.14 -6.69
C PHE A 140 2.03 -14.89 -6.98
N ALA A 141 1.76 -14.20 -8.09
CA ALA A 141 2.45 -12.97 -8.44
C ALA A 141 2.28 -11.88 -7.37
N ILE A 142 1.03 -11.65 -6.91
CA ILE A 142 0.73 -10.69 -5.85
C ILE A 142 1.40 -11.10 -4.53
N ALA A 143 1.40 -12.39 -4.18
CA ALA A 143 2.05 -12.89 -2.97
C ALA A 143 3.56 -12.62 -2.98
N VAL A 144 4.23 -12.90 -4.09
CA VAL A 144 5.68 -12.68 -4.24
C VAL A 144 6.00 -11.19 -4.17
N VAL A 145 5.30 -10.34 -4.95
CA VAL A 145 5.54 -8.89 -4.95
C VAL A 145 5.24 -8.28 -3.58
N GLY A 146 4.11 -8.65 -2.97
CA GLY A 146 3.72 -8.16 -1.65
C GLY A 146 4.71 -8.57 -0.54
N LEU A 147 5.24 -9.81 -0.59
CA LEU A 147 6.29 -10.24 0.35
C LEU A 147 7.59 -9.49 0.11
N LEU A 148 8.02 -9.30 -1.13
CA LEU A 148 9.22 -8.54 -1.43
C LEU A 148 9.10 -7.12 -0.86
N GLU A 149 8.00 -6.43 -1.11
CA GLU A 149 7.77 -5.07 -0.61
C GLU A 149 7.72 -5.02 0.92
N SER A 150 6.99 -5.93 1.57
CA SER A 150 6.91 -5.99 3.03
C SER A 150 8.26 -6.30 3.68
N LEU A 151 9.02 -7.25 3.14
CA LEU A 151 10.33 -7.62 3.68
C LEU A 151 11.37 -6.52 3.45
N MET A 152 11.28 -5.80 2.32
CA MET A 152 12.11 -4.61 2.06
C MET A 152 11.78 -3.50 3.04
N THR A 153 10.49 -3.22 3.24
CA THR A 153 10.02 -2.25 4.23
C THR A 153 10.53 -2.59 5.62
N ALA A 154 10.38 -3.85 6.04
CA ALA A 154 10.89 -4.33 7.32
C ALA A 154 12.42 -4.19 7.44
N SER A 155 13.17 -4.33 6.35
CA SER A 155 14.62 -4.16 6.36
C SER A 155 15.02 -2.68 6.48
N ILE A 156 14.31 -1.79 5.79
CA ILE A 156 14.52 -0.34 5.89
C ILE A 156 14.15 0.17 7.29
N VAL A 157 13.04 -0.32 7.85
CA VAL A 157 12.62 0.02 9.21
C VAL A 157 13.66 -0.44 10.22
N ASP A 158 14.16 -1.67 10.11
CA ASP A 158 15.23 -2.20 10.98
C ASP A 158 16.49 -1.32 10.93
N GLU A 159 16.91 -0.90 9.73
CA GLU A 159 18.09 -0.02 9.55
C GLU A 159 17.85 1.39 10.14
N LEU A 160 16.66 1.96 9.99
CA LEU A 160 16.33 3.29 10.49
C LEU A 160 16.10 3.34 12.01
N THR A 161 15.75 2.23 12.63
CA THR A 161 15.43 2.16 14.05
C THR A 161 16.49 1.41 14.87
N ASP A 162 17.54 0.93 14.21
CA ASP A 162 18.59 0.08 14.79
C ASP A 162 18.01 -1.14 15.52
N THR A 163 17.06 -1.80 14.87
CA THR A 163 16.39 -3.01 15.38
C THR A 163 16.52 -4.16 14.40
N THR A 164 16.16 -5.36 14.85
CA THR A 164 16.09 -6.54 14.00
C THR A 164 14.70 -7.15 14.05
N SER A 165 14.12 -7.44 12.89
CA SER A 165 12.83 -8.12 12.76
C SER A 165 13.00 -9.54 12.21
N ASN A 166 12.07 -10.42 12.60
CA ASN A 166 12.04 -11.79 12.08
C ASN A 166 11.26 -11.79 10.76
N LYS A 167 11.98 -11.84 9.65
CA LYS A 167 11.42 -11.80 8.29
C LYS A 167 10.44 -12.95 7.99
N ASN A 168 10.63 -14.13 8.60
CA ASN A 168 9.71 -15.24 8.41
C ASN A 168 8.38 -15.01 9.15
N ARG A 169 8.43 -14.42 10.35
CA ARG A 169 7.21 -14.01 11.07
C ARG A 169 6.47 -12.90 10.31
N GLU A 170 7.20 -12.00 9.67
CA GLU A 170 6.61 -10.97 8.81
C GLU A 170 5.83 -11.59 7.65
N CYS A 171 6.39 -12.60 6.96
CA CYS A 171 5.68 -13.34 5.92
C CYS A 171 4.38 -13.98 6.43
N VAL A 172 4.43 -14.62 7.60
CA VAL A 172 3.24 -15.24 8.22
C VAL A 172 2.21 -14.18 8.62
N GLY A 173 2.65 -13.08 9.24
CA GLY A 173 1.79 -11.98 9.66
C GLY A 173 1.09 -11.33 8.47
N GLN A 174 1.83 -11.01 7.42
CA GLN A 174 1.30 -10.47 6.17
C GLN A 174 0.31 -11.44 5.53
N GLY A 175 0.65 -12.72 5.49
CA GLY A 175 -0.22 -13.74 4.93
C GLY A 175 -1.52 -13.91 5.73
N LEU A 176 -1.46 -13.90 7.07
CA LEU A 176 -2.64 -13.96 7.93
C LEU A 176 -3.54 -12.73 7.74
N SER A 177 -2.93 -11.55 7.64
CA SER A 177 -3.65 -10.31 7.37
C SER A 177 -4.42 -10.40 6.04
N ASN A 178 -3.75 -10.79 4.95
CA ASN A 178 -4.38 -10.93 3.64
C ASN A 178 -5.45 -12.04 3.62
N PHE A 179 -5.20 -13.15 4.30
CA PHE A 179 -6.17 -14.23 4.43
C PHE A 179 -7.47 -13.71 5.08
N VAL A 180 -7.37 -13.03 6.21
CA VAL A 180 -8.54 -12.47 6.91
C VAL A 180 -9.21 -11.37 6.07
N THR A 181 -8.41 -10.50 5.44
CA THR A 181 -8.90 -9.39 4.61
C THR A 181 -9.79 -9.88 3.46
N GLY A 182 -9.45 -11.01 2.84
CA GLY A 182 -10.27 -11.60 1.78
C GLY A 182 -11.66 -12.03 2.24
N PHE A 183 -11.85 -12.35 3.52
CA PHE A 183 -13.17 -12.71 4.09
C PHE A 183 -13.96 -11.50 4.60
N ILE A 184 -13.36 -10.34 4.72
CA ILE A 184 -14.04 -9.10 5.13
C ILE A 184 -14.21 -8.10 3.98
N GLY A 185 -14.07 -8.58 2.74
CA GLY A 185 -14.35 -7.77 1.56
C GLY A 185 -13.20 -6.89 1.08
N GLY A 186 -12.00 -7.05 1.64
CA GLY A 186 -10.82 -6.28 1.26
C GLY A 186 -9.96 -6.96 0.18
N MET A 187 -9.08 -6.18 -0.44
CA MET A 187 -8.09 -6.67 -1.39
C MET A 187 -6.75 -6.93 -0.70
N ALA A 188 -5.89 -7.72 -1.34
CA ALA A 188 -4.55 -8.01 -0.85
C ALA A 188 -3.73 -6.72 -0.72
N GLY A 189 -3.03 -6.59 0.39
CA GLY A 189 -2.15 -5.47 0.70
C GLY A 189 -0.75 -5.92 1.10
N CYS A 190 0.15 -4.96 1.26
CA CYS A 190 1.51 -5.16 1.75
C CYS A 190 1.98 -3.95 2.58
N ALA A 191 3.09 -4.09 3.28
CA ALA A 191 3.69 -2.98 4.00
C ALA A 191 4.36 -2.00 3.02
N MET A 192 4.04 -0.72 3.15
CA MET A 192 4.55 0.31 2.24
C MET A 192 5.73 1.06 2.85
N ILE A 193 6.82 1.16 2.09
CA ILE A 193 8.06 1.84 2.50
C ILE A 193 7.80 3.31 2.86
N GLY A 194 7.07 4.03 2.03
CA GLY A 194 6.82 5.46 2.20
C GLY A 194 6.16 5.80 3.54
N GLN A 195 5.05 5.15 3.86
CA GLN A 195 4.30 5.36 5.10
C GLN A 195 5.11 4.95 6.32
N SER A 196 5.83 3.83 6.25
CA SER A 196 6.67 3.35 7.35
C SER A 196 7.81 4.33 7.65
N VAL A 197 8.48 4.85 6.63
CA VAL A 197 9.54 5.86 6.79
C VAL A 197 8.99 7.18 7.34
N ILE A 198 7.83 7.64 6.87
CA ILE A 198 7.16 8.83 7.40
C ILE A 198 6.84 8.65 8.88
N ASN A 199 6.27 7.51 9.26
CA ASN A 199 5.95 7.20 10.65
C ASN A 199 7.19 7.25 11.56
N ILE A 200 8.30 6.62 11.13
CA ILE A 200 9.56 6.63 11.90
C ILE A 200 10.12 8.06 12.01
N LYS A 201 10.14 8.83 10.92
CA LYS A 201 10.61 10.22 10.92
C LYS A 201 9.76 11.14 11.79
N SER A 202 8.48 10.82 11.95
CA SER A 202 7.55 11.51 12.84
C SER A 202 7.63 11.05 14.30
N GLY A 203 8.60 10.19 14.66
CA GLY A 203 8.84 9.74 16.03
C GLY A 203 8.19 8.40 16.41
N GLY A 204 7.55 7.72 15.47
CA GLY A 204 6.98 6.38 15.71
C GLY A 204 8.07 5.37 16.07
N ARG A 205 7.92 4.70 17.23
CA ARG A 205 8.85 3.67 17.73
C ARG A 205 8.12 2.44 18.29
N GLY A 206 6.82 2.54 18.45
CA GLY A 206 6.00 1.46 18.98
C GLY A 206 5.90 0.27 18.04
N ARG A 207 5.67 -0.92 18.61
CA ARG A 207 5.41 -2.18 17.88
C ARG A 207 3.96 -2.64 18.09
N LEU A 208 3.06 -1.69 18.20
CA LEU A 208 1.62 -1.99 18.28
C LEU A 208 1.07 -2.31 16.92
#